data_999a4eed90cabaa126f020361488434d
#
_entry.id   999a4eed90cabaa126f020361488434d
#
_cell.length_a   1.000
_cell.length_b   1.000
_cell.length_c   1.000
_cell.angle_alpha   90.00
_cell.angle_beta   90.00
_cell.angle_gamma   90.00
#
_symmetry.space_group_name_H-M   'P 1'
#
loop_
_entity.id
_entity.type
_entity.pdbx_description
1 polymer ?
#
loop_
_entity_poly.entity_id
_entity_poly.type
_entity_poly.pdbx_seq_one_letter_code
_entity_poly.pdbx_strand_id
1 'polypeptide(L)'
;MIPYGEVPLVSCRGLQFKWPGSDATLTMDDFSVAPGERMFLCGPSGSGKSTLLGLLAGVMTATRGEVTVLGVPLSTLSASQQDHFRAEYLGYIFQQFNLLPFLSPVENVLLGCAWSPVRAHRAGLTRQAQRAEALRLLDALGLVAQLVERSRTGSLSVGQQQRVAVARALIGGPQLLIADEPTSALDTDSRDAFLRLLLAECTRHGTGVIFVSHDMNLARHFDRAAALGDYPSSQMVA
;
A
#
# COMPACT_ATOMS: atom_id res chain seq x y z
N MET A 1 13.84 5.87 16.26
CA MET A 1 15.01 4.97 16.54
C MET A 1 14.41 3.60 16.82
N ILE A 2 14.63 2.60 15.93
CA ILE A 2 14.14 1.22 16.11
C ILE A 2 14.93 0.62 17.27
N PRO A 3 14.31 -0.06 18.26
CA PRO A 3 15.03 -0.72 19.34
C PRO A 3 16.01 -1.75 18.76
N TYR A 4 17.17 -1.85 19.37
CA TYR A 4 18.22 -2.79 18.97
C TYR A 4 17.68 -4.23 19.02
N GLY A 5 17.44 -4.86 17.83
CA GLY A 5 17.06 -6.26 17.73
C GLY A 5 15.88 -6.61 16.84
N GLU A 6 15.04 -5.67 16.42
CA GLU A 6 13.94 -5.96 15.50
C GLU A 6 14.33 -5.63 14.06
N VAL A 7 14.12 -6.61 13.16
CA VAL A 7 14.29 -6.41 11.71
C VAL A 7 13.24 -5.40 11.25
N PRO A 8 13.63 -4.27 10.63
CA PRO A 8 12.65 -3.32 10.12
C PRO A 8 11.73 -3.97 9.08
N LEU A 9 10.47 -3.53 9.05
CA LEU A 9 9.51 -3.93 8.02
C LEU A 9 10.00 -3.50 6.63
N VAL A 10 10.55 -2.28 6.56
CA VAL A 10 11.17 -1.70 5.37
C VAL A 10 12.45 -0.99 5.77
N SER A 11 13.51 -1.13 4.99
CA SER A 11 14.69 -0.27 5.08
C SER A 11 15.27 0.04 3.70
N CYS A 12 15.73 1.28 3.54
CA CYS A 12 16.53 1.72 2.39
C CYS A 12 17.86 2.26 2.88
N ARG A 13 18.95 1.99 2.17
CA ARG A 13 20.29 2.51 2.46
C ARG A 13 20.94 3.00 1.19
N GLY A 14 21.37 4.26 1.19
CA GLY A 14 22.05 4.91 0.07
C GLY A 14 21.30 4.79 -1.25
N LEU A 15 19.96 4.87 -1.19
CA LEU A 15 19.08 4.61 -2.33
C LEU A 15 19.25 5.69 -3.39
N GLN A 16 19.50 5.28 -4.63
CA GLN A 16 19.48 6.14 -5.81
C GLN A 16 18.67 5.49 -6.93
N PHE A 17 17.85 6.30 -7.59
CA PHE A 17 17.12 5.88 -8.78
C PHE A 17 17.19 6.98 -9.84
N LYS A 18 17.67 6.64 -11.02
CA LYS A 18 17.69 7.52 -12.19
C LYS A 18 16.66 7.06 -13.21
N TRP A 19 15.80 7.96 -13.66
CA TRP A 19 14.82 7.64 -14.69
C TRP A 19 15.50 7.42 -16.04
N PRO A 20 15.11 6.38 -16.79
CA PRO A 20 15.61 6.17 -18.15
C PRO A 20 15.36 7.41 -19.04
N GLY A 21 16.41 7.89 -19.71
CA GLY A 21 16.30 9.05 -20.61
C GLY A 21 16.17 10.42 -19.93
N SER A 22 16.38 10.50 -18.61
CA SER A 22 16.34 11.76 -17.84
C SER A 22 17.59 11.91 -16.99
N ASP A 23 17.97 13.15 -16.70
CA ASP A 23 19.03 13.45 -15.73
C ASP A 23 18.52 13.53 -14.29
N ALA A 24 17.20 13.51 -14.10
CA ALA A 24 16.59 13.51 -12.79
C ALA A 24 16.97 12.25 -12.01
N THR A 25 17.32 12.42 -10.74
CA THR A 25 17.70 11.31 -9.82
C THR A 25 16.97 11.51 -8.49
N LEU A 26 16.32 10.45 -8.02
CA LEU A 26 15.85 10.34 -6.64
C LEU A 26 16.99 9.79 -5.80
N THR A 27 17.33 10.47 -4.71
CA THR A 27 18.31 10.01 -3.71
C THR A 27 17.68 9.97 -2.33
N MET A 28 18.00 8.95 -1.56
CA MET A 28 17.56 8.81 -0.17
C MET A 28 18.61 8.01 0.61
N ASP A 29 19.18 8.60 1.67
CA ASP A 29 20.27 7.95 2.41
C ASP A 29 19.74 6.82 3.28
N ASP A 30 18.98 7.13 4.33
CA ASP A 30 18.44 6.15 5.25
C ASP A 30 16.94 6.36 5.45
N PHE A 31 16.18 5.30 5.21
CA PHE A 31 14.75 5.25 5.46
C PHE A 31 14.40 3.90 6.08
N SER A 32 13.60 3.90 7.12
CA SER A 32 13.13 2.65 7.71
C SER A 32 11.73 2.78 8.27
N VAL A 33 11.00 1.67 8.28
CA VAL A 33 9.67 1.51 8.90
C VAL A 33 9.73 0.29 9.80
N ALA A 34 9.25 0.41 11.03
CA ALA A 34 9.21 -0.69 11.99
C ALA A 34 8.03 -1.66 11.69
N PRO A 35 8.06 -2.91 12.19
CA PRO A 35 6.91 -3.80 12.10
C PRO A 35 5.66 -3.17 12.75
N GLY A 36 4.53 -3.21 12.02
CA GLY A 36 3.27 -2.63 12.47
C GLY A 36 3.21 -1.11 12.51
N GLU A 37 4.30 -0.40 12.20
CA GLU A 37 4.34 1.06 12.17
C GLU A 37 3.44 1.62 11.05
N ARG A 38 2.75 2.71 11.37
CA ARG A 38 1.98 3.51 10.40
C ARG A 38 2.79 4.75 10.06
N MET A 39 3.42 4.74 8.89
CA MET A 39 4.26 5.82 8.38
C MET A 39 3.48 6.69 7.40
N PHE A 40 3.44 8.00 7.66
CA PHE A 40 2.91 8.99 6.73
C PHE A 40 4.06 9.66 5.97
N LEU A 41 3.97 9.65 4.65
CA LEU A 41 4.91 10.34 3.77
C LEU A 41 4.22 11.47 3.03
N CYS A 42 4.76 12.67 3.12
CA CYS A 42 4.29 13.81 2.38
C CYS A 42 5.38 14.36 1.45
N GLY A 43 5.01 15.30 0.61
CA GLY A 43 5.90 16.01 -0.28
C GLY A 43 5.16 16.63 -1.46
N PRO A 44 5.72 17.63 -2.13
CA PRO A 44 5.10 18.27 -3.27
C PRO A 44 4.90 17.30 -4.43
N SER A 45 4.05 17.68 -5.39
CA SER A 45 3.91 16.92 -6.63
C SER A 45 5.26 16.83 -7.33
N GLY A 46 5.59 15.67 -7.87
CA GLY A 46 6.89 15.46 -8.53
C GLY A 46 8.06 15.15 -7.59
N SER A 47 7.91 15.14 -6.26
CA SER A 47 9.00 14.85 -5.32
C SER A 47 9.51 13.41 -5.32
N GLY A 48 8.98 12.53 -6.18
CA GLY A 48 9.41 11.13 -6.27
C GLY A 48 8.67 10.15 -5.36
N LYS A 49 7.55 10.56 -4.72
CA LYS A 49 6.75 9.70 -3.81
C LYS A 49 6.35 8.37 -4.46
N SER A 50 5.69 8.41 -5.61
CA SER A 50 5.25 7.20 -6.32
C SER A 50 6.45 6.37 -6.81
N THR A 51 7.57 7.02 -7.15
CA THR A 51 8.82 6.31 -7.48
C THR A 51 9.37 5.57 -6.28
N LEU A 52 9.45 6.23 -5.12
CA LEU A 52 9.83 5.57 -3.87
C LEU A 52 8.92 4.37 -3.59
N LEU A 53 7.59 4.55 -3.65
CA LEU A 53 6.65 3.44 -3.44
C LEU A 53 6.86 2.30 -4.44
N GLY A 54 7.17 2.62 -5.70
CA GLY A 54 7.50 1.62 -6.73
C GLY A 54 8.79 0.84 -6.42
N LEU A 55 9.80 1.50 -5.85
CA LEU A 55 11.04 0.87 -5.39
C LEU A 55 10.77 -0.02 -4.17
N LEU A 56 10.01 0.46 -3.18
CA LEU A 56 9.63 -0.32 -1.99
C LEU A 56 8.76 -1.53 -2.33
N ALA A 57 7.94 -1.42 -3.37
CA ALA A 57 7.15 -2.54 -3.86
C ALA A 57 7.95 -3.50 -4.77
N GLY A 58 9.19 -3.19 -5.12
CA GLY A 58 9.98 -3.98 -6.07
C GLY A 58 9.40 -3.98 -7.50
N VAL A 59 8.60 -2.97 -7.86
CA VAL A 59 8.15 -2.74 -9.25
C VAL A 59 9.24 -2.07 -10.05
N MET A 60 10.06 -1.26 -9.37
CA MET A 60 11.21 -0.56 -9.93
C MET A 60 12.47 -1.05 -9.22
N THR A 61 13.59 -1.06 -9.94
CA THR A 61 14.89 -1.45 -9.40
C THR A 61 15.74 -0.22 -9.16
N ALA A 62 16.31 -0.09 -7.96
CA ALA A 62 17.23 1.00 -7.63
C ALA A 62 18.47 0.97 -8.55
N THR A 63 18.97 2.15 -8.94
CA THR A 63 20.22 2.29 -9.69
C THR A 63 21.42 2.04 -8.78
N ARG A 64 21.34 2.46 -7.51
CA ARG A 64 22.32 2.21 -6.44
C ARG A 64 21.61 2.10 -5.10
N GLY A 65 22.33 1.56 -4.13
CA GLY A 65 21.81 1.34 -2.77
C GLY A 65 20.96 0.08 -2.67
N GLU A 66 20.33 -0.09 -1.54
CA GLU A 66 19.59 -1.31 -1.21
C GLU A 66 18.20 -0.98 -0.67
N VAL A 67 17.21 -1.75 -1.12
CA VAL A 67 15.86 -1.78 -0.55
C VAL A 67 15.64 -3.16 0.04
N THR A 68 15.37 -3.22 1.34
CA THR A 68 15.05 -4.44 2.07
C THR A 68 13.62 -4.34 2.60
N VAL A 69 12.80 -5.33 2.33
CA VAL A 69 11.41 -5.43 2.82
C VAL A 69 11.24 -6.76 3.53
N LEU A 70 10.72 -6.74 4.76
CA LEU A 70 10.57 -7.95 5.59
C LEU A 70 11.88 -8.74 5.75
N GLY A 71 13.01 -8.05 5.83
CA GLY A 71 14.34 -8.66 5.91
C GLY A 71 14.88 -9.24 4.59
N VAL A 72 14.13 -9.11 3.48
CA VAL A 72 14.55 -9.61 2.15
C VAL A 72 15.06 -8.45 1.31
N PRO A 73 16.34 -8.45 0.89
CA PRO A 73 16.85 -7.49 -0.08
C PRO A 73 16.19 -7.73 -1.44
N LEU A 74 15.42 -6.76 -1.94
CA LEU A 74 14.65 -6.94 -3.18
C LEU A 74 15.54 -7.15 -4.42
N SER A 75 16.77 -6.65 -4.39
CA SER A 75 17.76 -6.83 -5.46
C SER A 75 18.22 -8.27 -5.63
N THR A 76 18.06 -9.14 -4.63
CA THR A 76 18.42 -10.56 -4.68
C THR A 76 17.37 -11.43 -5.37
N LEU A 77 16.17 -10.89 -5.58
CA LEU A 77 15.04 -11.58 -6.15
C LEU A 77 15.01 -11.40 -7.69
N SER A 78 14.76 -12.49 -8.41
CA SER A 78 14.38 -12.42 -9.83
C SER A 78 13.03 -11.71 -10.00
N ALA A 79 12.70 -11.24 -11.20
CA ALA A 79 11.41 -10.57 -11.48
C ALA A 79 10.21 -11.43 -11.06
N SER A 80 10.21 -12.73 -11.36
CA SER A 80 9.15 -13.66 -10.94
C SER A 80 9.07 -13.80 -9.41
N GLN A 81 10.22 -13.84 -8.73
CA GLN A 81 10.25 -13.89 -7.27
C GLN A 81 9.74 -12.58 -6.64
N GLN A 82 10.05 -11.42 -7.25
CA GLN A 82 9.50 -10.12 -6.82
C GLN A 82 7.97 -10.09 -7.00
N ASP A 83 7.43 -10.65 -8.10
CA ASP A 83 5.98 -10.76 -8.32
C ASP A 83 5.31 -11.61 -7.22
N HIS A 84 5.88 -12.77 -6.91
CA HIS A 84 5.38 -13.63 -5.83
C HIS A 84 5.49 -12.96 -4.47
N PHE A 85 6.61 -12.30 -4.19
CA PHE A 85 6.82 -11.55 -2.94
C PHE A 85 5.76 -10.45 -2.78
N ARG A 86 5.52 -9.64 -3.82
CA ARG A 86 4.44 -8.64 -3.81
C ARG A 86 3.08 -9.26 -3.55
N ALA A 87 2.76 -10.31 -4.30
CA ALA A 87 1.46 -10.98 -4.18
C ALA A 87 1.23 -11.53 -2.77
N GLU A 88 2.26 -12.00 -2.09
CA GLU A 88 2.16 -12.64 -0.78
C GLU A 88 2.17 -11.64 0.38
N TYR A 89 3.07 -10.66 0.35
CA TYR A 89 3.37 -9.83 1.52
C TYR A 89 2.83 -8.40 1.44
N LEU A 90 2.59 -7.89 0.23
CA LEU A 90 2.22 -6.49 0.05
C LEU A 90 0.73 -6.32 -0.31
N GLY A 91 0.08 -5.35 0.32
CA GLY A 91 -1.14 -4.74 -0.19
C GLY A 91 -0.78 -3.42 -0.88
N TYR A 92 -1.36 -3.14 -2.04
CA TYR A 92 -1.10 -1.87 -2.74
C TYR A 92 -2.41 -1.19 -3.10
N ILE A 93 -2.56 0.07 -2.70
CA ILE A 93 -3.67 0.94 -3.08
C ILE A 93 -3.11 2.00 -4.03
N PHE A 94 -3.53 1.92 -5.29
CA PHE A 94 -3.13 2.86 -6.34
C PHE A 94 -4.00 4.11 -6.32
N GLN A 95 -3.47 5.23 -6.74
CA GLN A 95 -4.21 6.49 -6.88
C GLN A 95 -5.43 6.34 -7.79
N GLN A 96 -5.36 5.56 -8.87
CA GLN A 96 -6.47 5.28 -9.81
C GLN A 96 -7.21 3.96 -9.50
N PHE A 97 -7.06 3.40 -8.30
CA PHE A 97 -7.68 2.17 -7.79
C PHE A 97 -7.40 0.89 -8.59
N ASN A 98 -7.23 0.95 -9.90
CA ASN A 98 -6.97 -0.18 -10.80
C ASN A 98 -7.95 -1.36 -10.60
N LEU A 99 -9.24 -1.05 -10.46
CA LEU A 99 -10.31 -2.04 -10.35
C LEU A 99 -10.76 -2.49 -11.73
N LEU A 100 -11.22 -3.74 -11.83
CA LEU A 100 -11.84 -4.27 -13.04
C LEU A 100 -13.34 -3.90 -13.03
N PRO A 101 -13.79 -2.97 -13.92
CA PRO A 101 -15.12 -2.37 -13.80
C PRO A 101 -16.27 -3.35 -14.08
N PHE A 102 -16.01 -4.43 -14.81
CA PHE A 102 -16.97 -5.47 -15.17
C PHE A 102 -17.13 -6.56 -14.10
N LEU A 103 -16.23 -6.65 -13.11
CA LEU A 103 -16.33 -7.54 -11.97
C LEU A 103 -17.21 -6.93 -10.87
N SER A 104 -17.81 -7.78 -10.06
CA SER A 104 -18.46 -7.36 -8.82
C SER A 104 -17.42 -6.86 -7.79
N PRO A 105 -17.84 -6.09 -6.77
CA PRO A 105 -16.95 -5.70 -5.67
C PRO A 105 -16.24 -6.88 -5.01
N VAL A 106 -16.97 -7.96 -4.72
CA VAL A 106 -16.40 -9.17 -4.11
C VAL A 106 -15.34 -9.84 -4.99
N GLU A 107 -15.60 -9.95 -6.29
CA GLU A 107 -14.63 -10.52 -7.23
C GLU A 107 -13.37 -9.67 -7.31
N ASN A 108 -13.50 -8.33 -7.36
CA ASN A 108 -12.35 -7.43 -7.29
C ASN A 108 -11.54 -7.62 -6.01
N VAL A 109 -12.19 -7.77 -4.86
CA VAL A 109 -11.50 -8.03 -3.58
C VAL A 109 -10.75 -9.36 -3.65
N LEU A 110 -11.37 -10.43 -4.13
CA LEU A 110 -10.76 -11.75 -4.22
C LEU A 110 -9.53 -11.80 -5.15
N LEU A 111 -9.40 -10.89 -6.11
CA LEU A 111 -8.18 -10.75 -6.90
C LEU A 111 -6.94 -10.46 -6.02
N GLY A 112 -7.12 -9.84 -4.85
CA GLY A 112 -6.01 -9.55 -3.93
C GLY A 112 -5.28 -10.78 -3.39
N CYS A 113 -5.92 -11.96 -3.44
CA CYS A 113 -5.30 -13.22 -3.03
C CYS A 113 -5.21 -14.27 -4.15
N ALA A 114 -5.60 -13.91 -5.38
CA ALA A 114 -5.63 -14.85 -6.52
C ALA A 114 -4.24 -15.40 -6.90
N TRP A 115 -3.19 -14.63 -6.65
CA TRP A 115 -1.81 -14.94 -7.02
C TRP A 115 -0.94 -15.42 -5.86
N SER A 116 -1.52 -15.56 -4.64
CA SER A 116 -0.82 -16.03 -3.45
C SER A 116 -1.64 -17.11 -2.73
N PRO A 117 -1.21 -18.38 -2.80
CA PRO A 117 -1.82 -19.45 -2.01
C PRO A 117 -1.82 -19.14 -0.51
N VAL A 118 -0.78 -18.45 -0.01
CA VAL A 118 -0.66 -18.07 1.41
C VAL A 118 -1.74 -17.05 1.78
N ARG A 119 -1.92 -15.98 1.00
CA ARG A 119 -2.99 -15.00 1.25
C ARG A 119 -4.39 -15.61 1.06
N ALA A 120 -4.56 -16.46 0.04
CA ALA A 120 -5.81 -17.18 -0.17
C ALA A 120 -6.16 -18.06 1.04
N HIS A 121 -5.19 -18.78 1.60
CA HIS A 121 -5.36 -19.59 2.81
C HIS A 121 -5.71 -18.76 4.05
N ARG A 122 -5.03 -17.62 4.23
CA ARG A 122 -5.34 -16.67 5.32
C ARG A 122 -6.73 -16.05 5.20
N ALA A 123 -7.18 -15.78 3.97
CA ALA A 123 -8.53 -15.27 3.71
C ALA A 123 -9.61 -16.35 3.95
N GLY A 124 -9.26 -17.62 3.83
CA GLY A 124 -10.15 -18.74 4.13
C GLY A 124 -9.76 -20.03 3.41
N LEU A 125 -10.02 -21.16 4.05
CA LEU A 125 -9.67 -22.50 3.54
C LEU A 125 -10.51 -22.92 2.33
N THR A 126 -11.66 -22.31 2.13
CA THR A 126 -12.58 -22.60 1.03
C THR A 126 -12.96 -21.32 0.30
N ARG A 127 -13.39 -21.44 -0.95
CA ARG A 127 -13.90 -20.28 -1.71
C ARG A 127 -15.05 -19.57 -1.01
N GLN A 128 -15.91 -20.32 -0.30
CA GLN A 128 -17.00 -19.75 0.49
C GLN A 128 -16.47 -18.90 1.66
N ALA A 129 -15.45 -19.40 2.39
CA ALA A 129 -14.81 -18.66 3.48
C ALA A 129 -14.08 -17.40 2.96
N GLN A 130 -13.38 -17.50 1.84
CA GLN A 130 -12.73 -16.36 1.20
C GLN A 130 -13.75 -15.28 0.77
N ARG A 131 -14.91 -15.71 0.22
CA ARG A 131 -16.01 -14.81 -0.11
C ARG A 131 -16.59 -14.16 1.16
N ALA A 132 -16.77 -14.91 2.23
CA ALA A 132 -17.24 -14.37 3.50
C ALA A 132 -16.28 -13.30 4.07
N GLU A 133 -14.96 -13.54 3.99
CA GLU A 133 -13.95 -12.55 4.41
C GLU A 133 -13.95 -11.32 3.51
N ALA A 134 -14.12 -11.47 2.19
CA ALA A 134 -14.26 -10.32 1.28
C ALA A 134 -15.48 -9.47 1.64
N LEU A 135 -16.62 -10.10 1.94
CA LEU A 135 -17.84 -9.41 2.38
C LEU A 135 -17.63 -8.69 3.71
N ARG A 136 -16.99 -9.37 4.68
CA ARG A 136 -16.63 -8.77 5.98
C ARG A 136 -15.77 -7.52 5.82
N LEU A 137 -14.74 -7.58 4.97
CA LEU A 137 -13.87 -6.41 4.70
C LEU A 137 -14.64 -5.25 4.06
N LEU A 138 -15.50 -5.55 3.09
CA LEU A 138 -16.33 -4.54 2.44
C LEU A 138 -17.29 -3.88 3.43
N ASP A 139 -17.93 -4.66 4.30
CA ASP A 139 -18.80 -4.16 5.36
C ASP A 139 -18.03 -3.32 6.39
N ALA A 140 -16.87 -3.80 6.87
CA ALA A 140 -15.98 -3.08 7.78
C ALA A 140 -15.51 -1.72 7.21
N LEU A 141 -15.40 -1.62 5.88
CA LEU A 141 -15.10 -0.38 5.17
C LEU A 141 -16.35 0.43 4.82
N GLY A 142 -17.53 0.04 5.32
CA GLY A 142 -18.79 0.78 5.19
C GLY A 142 -19.49 0.63 3.84
N LEU A 143 -19.27 -0.49 3.13
CA LEU A 143 -20.03 -0.85 1.94
C LEU A 143 -21.17 -1.80 2.30
N VAL A 144 -22.41 -1.36 2.12
CA VAL A 144 -23.61 -2.17 2.45
C VAL A 144 -23.75 -3.38 1.53
N ALA A 145 -24.12 -4.53 2.11
CA ALA A 145 -24.24 -5.82 1.43
C ALA A 145 -25.10 -5.78 0.16
N GLN A 146 -26.23 -5.07 0.17
CA GLN A 146 -27.14 -4.96 -0.97
C GLN A 146 -26.47 -4.34 -2.21
N LEU A 147 -25.57 -3.37 -2.00
CA LEU A 147 -24.80 -2.73 -3.08
C LEU A 147 -23.74 -3.70 -3.62
N VAL A 148 -23.07 -4.40 -2.73
CA VAL A 148 -21.96 -5.30 -3.04
C VAL A 148 -22.41 -6.51 -3.88
N GLU A 149 -23.63 -7.02 -3.63
CA GLU A 149 -24.16 -8.21 -4.31
C GLU A 149 -24.79 -7.93 -5.69
N ARG A 150 -25.28 -6.71 -5.90
CA ARG A 150 -26.11 -6.38 -7.09
C ARG A 150 -25.39 -5.48 -8.11
N SER A 151 -24.25 -4.91 -7.75
CA SER A 151 -23.58 -3.93 -8.59
C SER A 151 -22.32 -4.48 -9.26
N ARG A 152 -22.00 -3.96 -10.45
CA ARG A 152 -20.66 -4.04 -11.02
C ARG A 152 -19.81 -2.91 -10.44
N THR A 153 -18.52 -3.15 -10.26
CA THR A 153 -17.63 -2.15 -9.66
C THR A 153 -17.60 -0.83 -10.43
N GLY A 154 -17.73 -0.88 -11.77
CA GLY A 154 -17.76 0.32 -12.60
C GLY A 154 -18.99 1.22 -12.39
N SER A 155 -20.08 0.73 -11.79
CA SER A 155 -21.26 1.54 -11.46
C SER A 155 -21.22 2.16 -10.07
N LEU A 156 -20.20 1.88 -9.27
CA LEU A 156 -20.02 2.43 -7.93
C LEU A 156 -19.52 3.88 -7.98
N SER A 157 -19.88 4.66 -6.96
CA SER A 157 -19.27 5.99 -6.77
C SER A 157 -17.76 5.86 -6.52
N VAL A 158 -17.02 6.95 -6.74
CA VAL A 158 -15.55 6.99 -6.54
C VAL A 158 -15.18 6.54 -5.13
N GLY A 159 -15.86 7.04 -4.08
CA GLY A 159 -15.61 6.63 -2.70
C GLY A 159 -15.94 5.16 -2.43
N GLN A 160 -16.93 4.59 -3.12
CA GLN A 160 -17.24 3.17 -3.02
C GLN A 160 -16.18 2.31 -3.72
N GLN A 161 -15.73 2.72 -4.91
CA GLN A 161 -14.62 2.06 -5.63
C GLN A 161 -13.33 2.08 -4.79
N GLN A 162 -13.03 3.19 -4.15
CA GLN A 162 -11.90 3.32 -3.23
C GLN A 162 -11.96 2.27 -2.11
N ARG A 163 -13.11 2.08 -1.47
CA ARG A 163 -13.31 1.06 -0.42
C ARG A 163 -13.10 -0.36 -0.94
N VAL A 164 -13.55 -0.65 -2.17
CA VAL A 164 -13.27 -1.93 -2.85
C VAL A 164 -11.77 -2.12 -3.07
N ALA A 165 -11.05 -1.09 -3.50
CA ALA A 165 -9.61 -1.15 -3.71
C ALA A 165 -8.85 -1.42 -2.41
N VAL A 166 -9.28 -0.81 -1.30
CA VAL A 166 -8.72 -1.07 0.04
C VAL A 166 -9.00 -2.51 0.48
N ALA A 167 -10.24 -2.98 0.36
CA ALA A 167 -10.58 -4.36 0.70
C ALA A 167 -9.74 -5.37 -0.10
N ARG A 168 -9.51 -5.11 -1.41
CA ARG A 168 -8.63 -5.91 -2.26
C ARG A 168 -7.18 -5.89 -1.77
N ALA A 169 -6.68 -4.74 -1.35
CA ALA A 169 -5.32 -4.64 -0.82
C ALA A 169 -5.15 -5.40 0.51
N LEU A 170 -6.19 -5.42 1.36
CA LEU A 170 -6.15 -5.98 2.72
C LEU A 170 -6.50 -7.47 2.80
N ILE A 171 -7.24 -8.04 1.83
CA ILE A 171 -7.67 -9.43 1.92
C ILE A 171 -6.48 -10.39 2.09
N GLY A 172 -6.62 -11.35 2.98
CA GLY A 172 -5.56 -12.30 3.33
C GLY A 172 -4.41 -11.71 4.14
N GLY A 173 -4.58 -10.51 4.75
CA GLY A 173 -3.69 -9.94 5.75
C GLY A 173 -2.24 -9.73 5.23
N PRO A 174 -1.98 -8.76 4.34
CA PRO A 174 -0.62 -8.43 3.94
C PRO A 174 0.18 -7.93 5.15
N GLN A 175 1.51 -8.08 5.12
CA GLN A 175 2.37 -7.58 6.19
C GLN A 175 2.68 -6.09 6.04
N LEU A 176 2.69 -5.58 4.81
CA LEU A 176 2.88 -4.17 4.49
C LEU A 176 1.78 -3.69 3.54
N LEU A 177 1.14 -2.58 3.89
CA LEU A 177 0.24 -1.82 3.02
C LEU A 177 0.97 -0.59 2.49
N ILE A 178 1.00 -0.44 1.18
CA ILE A 178 1.48 0.76 0.48
C ILE A 178 0.26 1.46 -0.12
N ALA A 179 0.08 2.74 0.19
CA ALA A 179 -1.07 3.52 -0.26
C ALA A 179 -0.60 4.84 -0.92
N ASP A 180 -0.83 4.98 -2.22
CA ASP A 180 -0.45 6.15 -3.01
C ASP A 180 -1.65 7.07 -3.19
N GLU A 181 -1.70 8.16 -2.43
CA GLU A 181 -2.76 9.17 -2.41
C GLU A 181 -4.21 8.62 -2.42
N PRO A 182 -4.53 7.63 -1.58
CA PRO A 182 -5.80 6.91 -1.69
C PRO A 182 -7.02 7.75 -1.29
N THR A 183 -6.82 8.94 -0.71
CA THR A 183 -7.91 9.83 -0.25
C THR A 183 -8.10 11.07 -1.12
N SER A 184 -7.39 11.19 -2.25
CA SER A 184 -7.40 12.40 -3.09
C SER A 184 -8.77 12.76 -3.65
N ALA A 185 -9.67 11.78 -3.82
CA ALA A 185 -11.01 11.94 -4.38
C ALA A 185 -12.12 12.12 -3.32
N LEU A 186 -11.79 12.19 -2.02
CA LEU A 186 -12.75 12.33 -0.93
C LEU A 186 -12.78 13.75 -0.38
N ASP A 187 -13.96 14.18 0.10
CA ASP A 187 -14.10 15.35 0.96
C ASP A 187 -13.48 15.12 2.35
N THR A 188 -13.26 16.19 3.11
CA THR A 188 -12.53 16.17 4.39
C THR A 188 -13.14 15.22 5.41
N ASP A 189 -14.46 15.24 5.60
CA ASP A 189 -15.14 14.41 6.61
C ASP A 189 -15.10 12.94 6.23
N SER A 190 -15.27 12.64 4.94
CA SER A 190 -15.17 11.29 4.38
C SER A 190 -13.76 10.72 4.47
N ARG A 191 -12.71 11.56 4.34
CA ARG A 191 -11.30 11.15 4.49
C ARG A 191 -10.98 10.61 5.88
N ASP A 192 -11.36 11.36 6.93
CA ASP A 192 -11.12 10.97 8.31
C ASP A 192 -11.85 9.67 8.69
N ALA A 193 -13.11 9.54 8.27
CA ALA A 193 -13.90 8.33 8.49
C ALA A 193 -13.28 7.12 7.76
N PHE A 194 -12.93 7.30 6.50
CA PHE A 194 -12.28 6.27 5.69
C PHE A 194 -10.94 5.83 6.29
N LEU A 195 -10.10 6.78 6.69
CA LEU A 195 -8.77 6.50 7.22
C LEU A 195 -8.85 5.72 8.54
N ARG A 196 -9.80 6.08 9.42
CA ARG A 196 -10.05 5.31 10.66
C ARG A 196 -10.40 3.85 10.38
N LEU A 197 -11.27 3.59 9.41
CA LEU A 197 -11.66 2.23 9.03
C LEU A 197 -10.47 1.45 8.44
N LEU A 198 -9.71 2.08 7.53
CA LEU A 198 -8.49 1.48 6.95
C LEU A 198 -7.48 1.10 8.04
N LEU A 199 -7.13 2.05 8.91
CA LEU A 199 -6.12 1.83 9.96
C LEU A 199 -6.59 0.82 11.02
N ALA A 200 -7.89 0.78 11.33
CA ALA A 200 -8.44 -0.24 12.23
C ALA A 200 -8.25 -1.65 11.66
N GLU A 201 -8.51 -1.86 10.37
CA GLU A 201 -8.27 -3.16 9.73
C GLU A 201 -6.77 -3.49 9.64
N CYS A 202 -5.89 -2.51 9.38
CA CYS A 202 -4.45 -2.72 9.43
C CYS A 202 -3.99 -3.16 10.83
N THR A 203 -4.46 -2.49 11.88
CA THR A 203 -4.13 -2.84 13.28
C THR A 203 -4.61 -4.25 13.63
N ARG A 204 -5.80 -4.64 13.18
CA ARG A 204 -6.35 -5.99 13.41
C ARG A 204 -5.44 -7.10 12.88
N HIS A 205 -4.73 -6.85 11.78
CA HIS A 205 -3.86 -7.83 11.12
C HIS A 205 -2.37 -7.62 11.42
N GLY A 206 -1.99 -6.61 12.21
CA GLY A 206 -0.60 -6.24 12.44
C GLY A 206 0.10 -5.73 11.17
N THR A 207 -0.64 -5.23 10.20
CA THR A 207 -0.14 -4.71 8.92
C THR A 207 0.53 -3.37 9.15
N GLY A 208 1.82 -3.25 8.81
CA GLY A 208 2.48 -1.94 8.74
C GLY A 208 1.99 -1.14 7.53
N VAL A 209 2.04 0.18 7.63
CA VAL A 209 1.46 1.07 6.61
C VAL A 209 2.47 2.12 6.16
N ILE A 210 2.63 2.28 4.85
CA ILE A 210 3.25 3.45 4.23
C ILE A 210 2.15 4.16 3.44
N PHE A 211 1.78 5.33 3.91
CA PHE A 211 0.69 6.12 3.34
C PHE A 211 1.22 7.43 2.81
N VAL A 212 1.00 7.68 1.53
CA VAL A 212 1.41 8.92 0.86
C VAL A 212 0.22 9.82 0.67
N SER A 213 0.35 11.08 1.08
CA SER A 213 -0.62 12.13 0.80
C SER A 213 0.04 13.51 0.80
N HIS A 214 -0.60 14.46 0.12
CA HIS A 214 -0.25 15.88 0.20
C HIS A 214 -1.02 16.61 1.31
N ASP A 215 -2.04 16.00 1.91
CA ASP A 215 -2.85 16.58 2.99
C ASP A 215 -2.23 16.28 4.37
N MET A 216 -1.46 17.23 4.89
CA MET A 216 -0.78 17.11 6.19
C MET A 216 -1.74 16.94 7.38
N ASN A 217 -3.01 17.30 7.26
CA ASN A 217 -3.97 17.09 8.34
C ASN A 217 -4.17 15.61 8.67
N LEU A 218 -3.90 14.72 7.71
CA LEU A 218 -4.01 13.29 7.92
C LEU A 218 -2.86 12.71 8.75
N ALA A 219 -1.71 13.39 8.85
CA ALA A 219 -0.54 12.92 9.57
C ALA A 219 -0.83 12.57 11.04
N ARG A 220 -1.81 13.22 11.66
CA ARG A 220 -2.25 12.97 13.06
C ARG A 220 -2.75 11.54 13.33
N HIS A 221 -3.06 10.77 12.29
CA HIS A 221 -3.54 9.39 12.40
C HIS A 221 -2.41 8.35 12.33
N PHE A 222 -1.16 8.79 12.15
CA PHE A 222 0.00 7.95 11.93
C PHE A 222 0.98 8.05 13.10
N ASP A 223 1.80 7.02 13.27
CA ASP A 223 2.77 6.95 14.36
C ASP A 223 3.97 7.86 14.08
N ARG A 224 4.31 8.03 12.80
CA ARG A 224 5.38 8.91 12.32
C ARG A 224 5.01 9.54 10.99
N ALA A 225 5.37 10.81 10.83
CA ALA A 225 5.26 11.55 9.58
C ALA A 225 6.63 12.05 9.14
N ALA A 226 6.88 12.03 7.83
CA ALA A 226 8.08 12.58 7.24
C ALA A 226 7.80 13.19 5.86
N ALA A 227 8.50 14.25 5.51
CA ALA A 227 8.46 14.80 4.17
C ALA A 227 9.54 14.19 3.29
N LEU A 228 9.19 13.89 2.04
CA LEU A 228 10.17 13.51 1.04
C LEU A 228 10.94 14.79 0.66
N GLY A 229 12.06 15.01 1.21
CA GLY A 229 12.84 16.28 1.16
C GLY A 229 13.50 16.57 2.50
N ASP A 230 12.96 16.04 3.61
CA ASP A 230 13.57 16.14 4.94
C ASP A 230 14.70 15.11 5.17
N TYR A 231 14.79 14.10 4.31
CA TYR A 231 15.93 13.19 4.32
C TYR A 231 17.12 13.87 3.65
N PRO A 232 18.31 13.91 4.27
CA PRO A 232 19.44 14.75 3.91
C PRO A 232 19.91 14.65 2.45
N SER A 233 19.45 13.71 1.69
CA SER A 233 19.78 13.50 0.28
C SER A 233 18.59 13.20 -0.61
N SER A 234 17.34 13.37 -0.16
CA SER A 234 16.18 13.22 -1.02
C SER A 234 16.02 14.47 -1.91
N GLN A 235 16.85 14.60 -2.94
CA GLN A 235 16.77 15.64 -3.94
C GLN A 235 16.45 15.01 -5.29
N MET A 236 15.40 15.51 -5.96
CA MET A 236 15.31 15.41 -7.41
C MET A 236 16.22 16.50 -7.98
N VAL A 237 17.41 16.12 -8.41
CA VAL A 237 18.27 17.00 -9.21
C VAL A 237 17.76 16.88 -10.65
N ALA A 238 17.26 18.01 -11.17
CA ALA A 238 16.83 18.15 -12.57
C ALA A 238 18.05 18.24 -13.50
#